data_e3fe8176c1b4e8d0dca94f9070054fc4
#
_entry.id   e3fe8176c1b4e8d0dca94f9070054fc4
#
_cell.length_a   1.000
_cell.length_b   1.000
_cell.length_c   1.000
_cell.angle_alpha   90.00
_cell.angle_beta   90.00
_cell.angle_gamma   90.00
#
_symmetry.space_group_name_H-M   'P 1'
#
loop_
_entity.id
_entity.type
_entity.pdbx_description
1 polymer ?
#
loop_
_entity_poly.entity_id
_entity_poly.type
_entity_poly.pdbx_seq_one_letter_code
_entity_poly.pdbx_strand_id
1 'polypeptide(L)'
;LLVGPPGTGKTLLAKAVAGEADTAFLSISGSDFVEMFVGVGASRVRDLFEQAKKQSPAIVFIDEIDAVGRQRGSGLGGGHDEREQTLNQLLVEMDGFAANEGVVVLAATNRVDILDPALLRPGRFDRQVFVGLPDIKGREEILKIHARGKPLAEDVDLARVARATSGFTGADLENLLNEAALLTGRLGRKLITEESIH
;
A
#
# COMPACT_ATOMS: atom_id res chain seq x y z
N LEU A 1 1.70 -10.74 3.78
CA LEU A 1 0.52 -9.91 3.57
C LEU A 1 0.47 -8.79 4.61
N LEU A 2 0.42 -7.55 4.15
CA LEU A 2 0.26 -6.37 4.98
C LEU A 2 -1.23 -6.03 5.07
N VAL A 3 -1.75 -5.98 6.28
CA VAL A 3 -3.19 -5.77 6.53
C VAL A 3 -3.37 -4.52 7.37
N GLY A 4 -4.29 -3.66 7.00
CA GLY A 4 -4.61 -2.49 7.80
C GLY A 4 -5.38 -1.43 7.03
N PRO A 5 -5.85 -0.38 7.72
CA PRO A 5 -6.60 0.70 7.09
C PRO A 5 -5.82 1.37 5.95
N PRO A 6 -6.52 1.95 4.97
CA PRO A 6 -5.84 2.70 3.91
C PRO A 6 -5.08 3.90 4.50
N GLY A 7 -4.00 4.29 3.83
CA GLY A 7 -3.21 5.45 4.24
C GLY A 7 -2.25 5.22 5.41
N THR A 8 -2.05 3.97 5.83
CA THR A 8 -1.14 3.63 6.94
C THR A 8 0.32 3.40 6.53
N GLY A 9 0.63 3.54 5.24
CA GLY A 9 2.01 3.45 4.75
C GLY A 9 2.47 2.05 4.37
N LYS A 10 1.56 1.15 4.02
CA LYS A 10 1.91 -0.22 3.62
C LYS A 10 2.84 -0.26 2.41
N THR A 11 2.58 0.58 1.40
CA THR A 11 3.45 0.70 0.22
C THR A 11 4.84 1.21 0.58
N LEU A 12 4.91 2.22 1.43
CA LEU A 12 6.19 2.77 1.90
C LEU A 12 6.99 1.75 2.68
N LEU A 13 6.31 0.94 3.50
CA LEU A 13 6.95 -0.14 4.25
C LEU A 13 7.55 -1.17 3.30
N ALA A 14 6.81 -1.58 2.27
CA ALA A 14 7.30 -2.52 1.27
C ALA A 14 8.53 -1.98 0.52
N LYS A 15 8.50 -0.71 0.14
CA LYS A 15 9.66 -0.03 -0.49
C LYS A 15 10.87 0.01 0.44
N ALA A 16 10.64 0.28 1.72
CA ALA A 16 11.72 0.33 2.72
C ALA A 16 12.37 -1.04 2.88
N VAL A 17 11.58 -2.11 2.90
CA VAL A 17 12.10 -3.48 2.96
C VAL A 17 12.98 -3.78 1.74
N ALA A 18 12.53 -3.40 0.55
CA ALA A 18 13.31 -3.59 -0.68
C ALA A 18 14.62 -2.80 -0.66
N GLY A 19 14.59 -1.56 -0.17
CA GLY A 19 15.78 -0.72 -0.03
C GLY A 19 16.80 -1.30 0.95
N GLU A 20 16.33 -1.77 2.11
CA GLU A 20 17.19 -2.41 3.12
C GLU A 20 17.80 -3.72 2.63
N ALA A 21 17.05 -4.49 1.84
CA ALA A 21 17.51 -5.75 1.28
C ALA A 21 18.33 -5.59 -0.01
N ASP A 22 18.44 -4.38 -0.54
CA ASP A 22 19.11 -4.07 -1.80
C ASP A 22 18.59 -4.93 -2.95
N THR A 23 17.28 -5.00 -3.09
CA THR A 23 16.58 -5.77 -4.11
C THR A 23 15.83 -4.87 -5.09
N ALA A 24 15.54 -5.38 -6.29
CA ALA A 24 14.61 -4.73 -7.20
C ALA A 24 13.21 -4.70 -6.58
N PHE A 25 12.45 -3.66 -6.87
CA PHE A 25 11.08 -3.47 -6.37
C PHE A 25 10.13 -3.27 -7.54
N LEU A 26 9.20 -4.20 -7.68
CA LEU A 26 8.16 -4.17 -8.72
C LEU A 26 6.81 -4.01 -8.03
N SER A 27 6.11 -2.93 -8.33
CA SER A 27 4.84 -2.59 -7.68
C SER A 27 3.71 -2.51 -8.70
N ILE A 28 2.57 -3.07 -8.33
CA ILE A 28 1.34 -3.00 -9.11
C ILE A 28 0.15 -2.95 -8.16
N SER A 29 -0.95 -2.36 -8.62
CA SER A 29 -2.22 -2.43 -7.89
C SER A 29 -3.07 -3.58 -8.44
N GLY A 30 -3.75 -4.30 -7.54
CA GLY A 30 -4.68 -5.35 -7.95
C GLY A 30 -5.80 -4.84 -8.85
N SER A 31 -6.21 -3.58 -8.68
CA SER A 31 -7.20 -2.93 -9.54
C SER A 31 -6.76 -2.83 -11.00
N ASP A 32 -5.46 -2.73 -11.26
CA ASP A 32 -4.92 -2.66 -12.62
C ASP A 32 -5.14 -3.97 -13.40
N PHE A 33 -5.34 -5.08 -12.71
CA PHE A 33 -5.59 -6.37 -13.36
C PHE A 33 -7.05 -6.57 -13.77
N VAL A 34 -7.99 -5.87 -13.13
CA VAL A 34 -9.43 -6.12 -13.30
C VAL A 34 -10.12 -5.13 -14.25
N GLU A 35 -9.47 -4.05 -14.62
CA GLU A 35 -10.01 -3.03 -15.54
C GLU A 35 -9.84 -3.38 -17.02
N MET A 36 -9.52 -4.64 -17.34
CA MET A 36 -9.06 -5.04 -18.66
C MET A 36 -9.98 -6.06 -19.33
N PHE A 37 -9.81 -6.22 -20.65
CA PHE A 37 -10.46 -7.24 -21.44
C PHE A 37 -10.08 -8.66 -20.98
N VAL A 38 -10.91 -9.64 -21.31
CA VAL A 38 -10.73 -11.06 -20.92
C VAL A 38 -9.31 -11.56 -21.23
N GLY A 39 -8.66 -12.15 -20.24
CA GLY A 39 -7.33 -12.75 -20.37
C GLY A 39 -6.17 -11.78 -20.24
N VAL A 40 -6.38 -10.47 -20.28
CA VAL A 40 -5.31 -9.46 -20.16
C VAL A 40 -4.76 -9.40 -18.75
N GLY A 41 -5.63 -9.54 -17.74
CA GLY A 41 -5.20 -9.57 -16.35
C GLY A 41 -4.24 -10.73 -16.05
N ALA A 42 -4.58 -11.93 -16.49
CA ALA A 42 -3.73 -13.11 -16.34
C ALA A 42 -2.38 -12.95 -17.06
N SER A 43 -2.41 -12.39 -18.27
CA SER A 43 -1.19 -12.11 -19.04
C SER A 43 -0.28 -11.10 -18.31
N ARG A 44 -0.84 -10.07 -17.73
CA ARG A 44 -0.08 -9.09 -16.94
C ARG A 44 0.56 -9.70 -15.70
N VAL A 45 -0.15 -10.60 -15.03
CA VAL A 45 0.41 -11.34 -13.89
C VAL A 45 1.64 -12.13 -14.34
N ARG A 46 1.54 -12.87 -15.45
CA ARG A 46 2.69 -13.62 -16.01
C ARG A 46 3.86 -12.72 -16.31
N ASP A 47 3.61 -11.60 -16.99
CA ASP A 47 4.66 -10.66 -17.38
C ASP A 47 5.35 -10.04 -16.17
N LEU A 48 4.59 -9.70 -15.14
CA LEU A 48 5.13 -9.15 -13.90
C LEU A 48 6.09 -10.14 -13.22
N PHE A 49 5.70 -11.40 -13.12
CA PHE A 49 6.51 -12.43 -12.47
C PHE A 49 7.73 -12.81 -13.32
N GLU A 50 7.60 -12.83 -14.64
CA GLU A 50 8.76 -13.03 -15.53
C GLU A 50 9.77 -11.90 -15.38
N GLN A 51 9.31 -10.66 -15.32
CA GLN A 51 10.16 -9.51 -15.09
C GLN A 51 10.86 -9.59 -13.73
N ALA A 52 10.14 -10.01 -12.69
CA ALA A 52 10.72 -10.19 -11.36
C ALA A 52 11.85 -11.25 -11.36
N LYS A 53 11.64 -12.36 -12.05
CA LYS A 53 12.65 -13.41 -12.18
C LYS A 53 13.92 -12.90 -12.88
N LYS A 54 13.75 -12.09 -13.91
CA LYS A 54 14.90 -11.49 -14.66
C LYS A 54 15.68 -10.50 -13.81
N GLN A 55 15.04 -9.84 -12.86
CA GLN A 55 15.65 -8.84 -11.98
C GLN A 55 15.99 -9.39 -10.60
N SER A 56 15.93 -10.69 -10.41
CA SER A 56 16.22 -11.33 -9.12
C SER A 56 17.60 -10.90 -8.55
N PRO A 57 17.73 -10.63 -7.26
CA PRO A 57 16.69 -10.67 -6.23
C PRO A 57 15.69 -9.51 -6.35
N ALA A 58 14.41 -9.82 -6.23
CA ALA A 58 13.34 -8.85 -6.43
C ALA A 58 12.20 -9.03 -5.41
N ILE A 59 11.54 -7.94 -5.09
CA ILE A 59 10.29 -7.94 -4.34
C ILE A 59 9.17 -7.50 -5.29
N VAL A 60 8.14 -8.33 -5.41
CA VAL A 60 6.89 -7.99 -6.09
C VAL A 60 5.89 -7.55 -5.03
N PHE A 61 5.41 -6.33 -5.16
CA PHE A 61 4.42 -5.77 -4.24
C PHE A 61 3.09 -5.56 -4.98
N ILE A 62 2.03 -6.18 -4.47
CA ILE A 62 0.69 -6.06 -5.03
C ILE A 62 -0.19 -5.34 -4.02
N ASP A 63 -0.45 -4.07 -4.29
CA ASP A 63 -1.39 -3.28 -3.48
C ASP A 63 -2.83 -3.65 -3.86
N GLU A 64 -3.75 -3.42 -2.95
CA GLU A 64 -5.18 -3.72 -3.18
C GLU A 64 -5.41 -5.13 -3.72
N ILE A 65 -4.79 -6.13 -3.11
CA ILE A 65 -4.90 -7.53 -3.56
C ILE A 65 -6.35 -8.02 -3.54
N ASP A 66 -7.19 -7.44 -2.69
CA ASP A 66 -8.61 -7.77 -2.60
C ASP A 66 -9.39 -7.45 -3.89
N ALA A 67 -8.87 -6.60 -4.77
CA ALA A 67 -9.49 -6.35 -6.08
C ALA A 67 -9.49 -7.61 -6.96
N VAL A 68 -8.47 -8.45 -6.84
CA VAL A 68 -8.34 -9.72 -7.61
C VAL A 68 -8.65 -10.93 -6.75
N GLY A 69 -8.37 -10.83 -5.46
CA GLY A 69 -8.36 -11.96 -4.53
C GLY A 69 -9.64 -12.14 -3.72
N ARG A 70 -10.76 -11.57 -4.14
CA ARG A 70 -12.03 -11.76 -3.44
C ARG A 70 -12.47 -13.22 -3.48
N GLN A 71 -13.15 -13.63 -2.40
CA GLN A 71 -13.77 -14.94 -2.33
C GLN A 71 -14.64 -15.22 -3.56
N ARG A 72 -14.51 -16.43 -4.09
CA ARG A 72 -15.34 -16.89 -5.18
C ARG A 72 -16.77 -17.04 -4.69
N GLY A 73 -17.65 -16.17 -5.17
CA GLY A 73 -19.06 -16.23 -4.85
C GLY A 73 -19.87 -16.82 -6.01
N SER A 74 -21.10 -17.24 -5.72
CA SER A 74 -22.08 -17.69 -6.70
C SER A 74 -22.67 -16.53 -7.51
N GLY A 75 -21.92 -15.47 -7.75
CA GLY A 75 -22.40 -14.29 -8.45
C GLY A 75 -22.61 -14.53 -9.94
N LEU A 76 -23.77 -14.12 -10.42
CA LEU A 76 -24.14 -14.16 -11.83
C LEU A 76 -23.63 -12.88 -12.51
N GLY A 77 -22.41 -12.88 -13.05
CA GLY A 77 -21.91 -11.73 -13.78
C GLY A 77 -20.60 -11.97 -14.52
N GLY A 78 -20.50 -11.47 -15.74
CA GLY A 78 -19.33 -11.67 -16.61
C GLY A 78 -18.00 -11.12 -16.12
N GLY A 79 -18.00 -10.25 -15.09
CA GLY A 79 -16.78 -9.73 -14.49
C GLY A 79 -16.10 -10.71 -13.52
N HIS A 80 -16.78 -11.77 -13.11
CA HIS A 80 -16.24 -12.76 -12.19
C HIS A 80 -15.25 -13.71 -12.86
N ASP A 81 -15.46 -14.05 -14.12
CA ASP A 81 -14.61 -15.00 -14.87
C ASP A 81 -13.19 -14.43 -15.05
N GLU A 82 -13.08 -13.15 -15.39
CA GLU A 82 -11.77 -12.49 -15.54
C GLU A 82 -11.01 -12.40 -14.22
N ARG A 83 -11.72 -12.06 -13.16
CA ARG A 83 -11.13 -11.97 -11.82
C ARG A 83 -10.64 -13.33 -11.35
N GLU A 84 -11.41 -14.38 -11.61
CA GLU A 84 -11.02 -15.76 -11.28
C GLU A 84 -9.83 -16.23 -12.09
N GLN A 85 -9.77 -15.92 -13.38
CA GLN A 85 -8.62 -16.25 -14.23
C GLN A 85 -7.35 -15.54 -13.75
N THR A 86 -7.45 -14.27 -13.40
CA THR A 86 -6.34 -13.50 -12.88
C THR A 86 -5.87 -14.04 -11.54
N LEU A 87 -6.80 -14.34 -10.64
CA LEU A 87 -6.48 -14.96 -9.35
C LEU A 87 -5.81 -16.31 -9.53
N ASN A 88 -6.34 -17.18 -10.38
CA ASN A 88 -5.74 -18.48 -10.65
C ASN A 88 -4.33 -18.36 -11.22
N GLN A 89 -4.10 -17.41 -12.12
CA GLN A 89 -2.77 -17.15 -12.66
C GLN A 89 -1.80 -16.67 -11.56
N LEU A 90 -2.27 -15.81 -10.67
CA LEU A 90 -1.48 -15.35 -9.53
C LEU A 90 -1.07 -16.51 -8.64
N LEU A 91 -2.00 -17.42 -8.33
CA LEU A 91 -1.73 -18.60 -7.51
C LEU A 91 -0.73 -19.54 -8.20
N VAL A 92 -0.86 -19.75 -9.51
CA VAL A 92 0.08 -20.55 -10.30
C VAL A 92 1.48 -19.97 -10.25
N GLU A 93 1.61 -18.64 -10.46
CA GLU A 93 2.91 -17.99 -10.43
C GLU A 93 3.55 -18.05 -9.03
N MET A 94 2.77 -17.87 -7.98
CA MET A 94 3.27 -17.96 -6.61
C MET A 94 3.72 -19.38 -6.27
N ASP A 95 2.98 -20.39 -6.69
CA ASP A 95 3.34 -21.79 -6.45
C ASP A 95 4.52 -22.25 -7.31
N GLY A 96 4.76 -21.56 -8.43
CA GLY A 96 5.83 -21.88 -9.36
C GLY A 96 7.21 -21.39 -8.94
N PHE A 97 7.31 -20.59 -7.86
CA PHE A 97 8.60 -20.16 -7.37
C PHE A 97 9.28 -21.26 -6.56
N ALA A 98 10.41 -21.71 -7.04
CA ALA A 98 11.33 -22.48 -6.22
C ALA A 98 11.90 -21.56 -5.13
N ALA A 99 12.20 -22.14 -3.97
CA ALA A 99 12.74 -21.39 -2.82
C ALA A 99 14.02 -20.58 -3.12
N ASN A 100 14.65 -20.84 -4.26
CA ASN A 100 15.95 -20.27 -4.64
C ASN A 100 15.86 -19.22 -5.76
N GLU A 101 14.67 -18.84 -6.22
CA GLU A 101 14.54 -17.92 -7.35
C GLU A 101 14.74 -16.44 -6.97
N GLY A 102 14.87 -16.16 -5.67
CA GLY A 102 15.16 -14.81 -5.19
C GLY A 102 14.05 -13.80 -5.38
N VAL A 103 12.81 -14.28 -5.50
CA VAL A 103 11.63 -13.42 -5.60
C VAL A 103 10.76 -13.59 -4.37
N VAL A 104 10.45 -12.47 -3.71
CA VAL A 104 9.54 -12.41 -2.56
C VAL A 104 8.31 -11.64 -2.99
N VAL A 105 7.14 -12.18 -2.69
CA VAL A 105 5.87 -11.54 -2.99
C VAL A 105 5.29 -10.94 -1.72
N LEU A 106 5.03 -9.64 -1.75
CA LEU A 106 4.31 -8.93 -0.71
C LEU A 106 2.99 -8.43 -1.28
N ALA A 107 1.95 -8.45 -0.48
CA ALA A 107 0.67 -7.86 -0.88
C ALA A 107 0.10 -7.04 0.26
N ALA A 108 -0.78 -6.12 -0.07
CA ALA A 108 -1.46 -5.28 0.90
C ALA A 108 -2.97 -5.30 0.67
N THR A 109 -3.72 -5.28 1.76
CA THR A 109 -5.17 -5.14 1.74
C THR A 109 -5.65 -4.42 2.99
N ASN A 110 -6.75 -3.69 2.86
CA ASN A 110 -7.49 -3.18 4.01
C ASN A 110 -8.67 -4.10 4.39
N ARG A 111 -8.88 -5.19 3.64
CA ARG A 111 -10.03 -6.09 3.78
C ARG A 111 -9.62 -7.56 3.70
N VAL A 112 -8.90 -8.04 4.73
CA VAL A 112 -8.49 -9.46 4.77
C VAL A 112 -9.68 -10.42 4.84
N ASP A 113 -10.80 -9.96 5.39
CA ASP A 113 -12.02 -10.76 5.57
C ASP A 113 -12.68 -11.20 4.26
N ILE A 114 -12.45 -10.47 3.17
CA ILE A 114 -13.04 -10.78 1.86
C ILE A 114 -12.10 -11.55 0.93
N LEU A 115 -10.86 -11.81 1.35
CA LEU A 115 -9.91 -12.54 0.53
C LEU A 115 -10.28 -14.02 0.40
N ASP A 116 -10.02 -14.57 -0.78
CA ASP A 116 -10.16 -16.00 -1.01
C ASP A 116 -9.19 -16.77 -0.09
N PRO A 117 -9.67 -17.75 0.68
CA PRO A 117 -8.80 -18.54 1.56
C PRO A 117 -7.62 -19.21 0.84
N ALA A 118 -7.72 -19.44 -0.45
CA ALA A 118 -6.63 -19.99 -1.25
C ALA A 118 -5.38 -19.11 -1.23
N LEU A 119 -5.52 -17.79 -1.12
CA LEU A 119 -4.40 -16.86 -1.02
C LEU A 119 -3.67 -16.95 0.32
N LEU A 120 -4.35 -17.41 1.36
CA LEU A 120 -3.82 -17.44 2.72
C LEU A 120 -3.22 -18.79 3.10
N ARG A 121 -3.19 -19.74 2.18
CA ARG A 121 -2.63 -21.09 2.41
C ARG A 121 -1.12 -21.05 2.56
N PRO A 122 -0.53 -22.06 3.24
CA PRO A 122 0.93 -22.19 3.34
C PRO A 122 1.62 -22.15 1.97
N GLY A 123 2.76 -21.47 1.89
CA GLY A 123 3.49 -21.26 0.65
C GLY A 123 3.01 -20.07 -0.18
N ARG A 124 1.92 -19.44 0.22
CA ARG A 124 1.39 -18.21 -0.38
C ARG A 124 1.48 -17.08 0.64
N PHE A 125 0.42 -16.30 0.85
CA PHE A 125 0.40 -15.26 1.89
C PHE A 125 0.06 -15.89 3.25
N ASP A 126 0.95 -16.71 3.74
CA ASP A 126 0.78 -17.44 4.99
C ASP A 126 1.09 -16.60 6.24
N ARG A 127 1.76 -15.47 6.07
CA ARG A 127 2.07 -14.53 7.13
C ARG A 127 1.33 -13.22 6.93
N GLN A 128 0.72 -12.73 7.99
CA GLN A 128 0.00 -11.47 7.99
C GLN A 128 0.67 -10.52 9.00
N VAL A 129 0.92 -9.29 8.55
CA VAL A 129 1.43 -8.22 9.41
C VAL A 129 0.40 -7.11 9.43
N PHE A 130 -0.10 -6.80 10.61
CA PHE A 130 -1.06 -5.72 10.78
C PHE A 130 -0.34 -4.38 10.86
N VAL A 131 -0.72 -3.44 10.00
CA VAL A 131 -0.22 -2.07 10.00
C VAL A 131 -1.37 -1.17 10.43
N GLY A 132 -1.37 -0.82 11.70
CA GLY A 132 -2.45 -0.06 12.32
C GLY A 132 -2.30 1.45 12.19
N LEU A 133 -3.26 2.16 12.78
CA LEU A 133 -3.19 3.60 12.90
C LEU A 133 -2.02 3.98 13.82
N PRO A 134 -1.29 5.07 13.51
CA PRO A 134 -0.20 5.50 14.36
C PRO A 134 -0.71 6.03 15.71
N ASP A 135 0.05 5.77 16.77
CA ASP A 135 -0.17 6.37 18.08
C ASP A 135 0.29 7.83 18.10
N ILE A 136 0.17 8.50 19.24
CA ILE A 136 0.55 9.91 19.39
C ILE A 136 2.01 10.13 18.96
N LYS A 137 2.92 9.28 19.43
CA LYS A 137 4.33 9.40 19.12
C LYS A 137 4.60 9.14 17.64
N GLY A 138 3.95 8.14 17.07
CA GLY A 138 4.02 7.86 15.65
C GLY A 138 3.49 9.02 14.81
N ARG A 139 2.39 9.65 15.21
CA ARG A 139 1.85 10.82 14.52
C ARG A 139 2.82 12.01 14.56
N GLU A 140 3.45 12.25 15.71
CA GLU A 140 4.46 13.31 15.83
C GLU A 140 5.62 13.08 14.86
N GLU A 141 6.14 11.86 14.79
CA GLU A 141 7.24 11.52 13.87
C GLU A 141 6.83 11.67 12.40
N ILE A 142 5.62 11.24 12.04
CA ILE A 142 5.08 11.41 10.69
C ILE A 142 4.96 12.89 10.35
N LEU A 143 4.44 13.70 11.26
CA LEU A 143 4.34 15.16 11.08
C LEU A 143 5.70 15.79 10.86
N LYS A 144 6.72 15.38 11.61
CA LYS A 144 8.10 15.89 11.43
C LYS A 144 8.64 15.55 10.05
N ILE A 145 8.37 14.36 9.54
CA ILE A 145 8.82 13.96 8.21
C ILE A 145 8.19 14.82 7.13
N HIS A 146 6.87 14.99 7.19
CA HIS A 146 6.15 15.78 6.18
C HIS A 146 6.31 17.28 6.35
N ALA A 147 6.75 17.75 7.51
CA ALA A 147 7.08 19.14 7.74
C ALA A 147 8.43 19.58 7.13
N ARG A 148 9.26 18.60 6.78
CA ARG A 148 10.55 18.88 6.15
C ARG A 148 10.35 19.64 4.84
N GLY A 149 11.07 20.75 4.68
CA GLY A 149 10.96 21.59 3.49
C GLY A 149 9.74 22.51 3.47
N LYS A 150 8.90 22.50 4.50
CA LYS A 150 7.78 23.42 4.65
C LYS A 150 8.15 24.53 5.63
N PRO A 151 7.81 25.79 5.32
CA PRO A 151 8.13 26.94 6.19
C PRO A 151 7.13 26.99 7.37
N LEU A 152 7.50 26.43 8.50
CA LEU A 152 6.70 26.49 9.74
C LEU A 152 7.08 27.70 10.57
N ALA A 153 6.09 28.37 11.15
CA ALA A 153 6.30 29.43 12.12
C ALA A 153 6.77 28.86 13.46
N GLU A 154 7.40 29.67 14.28
CA GLU A 154 7.92 29.25 15.59
C GLU A 154 6.82 28.81 16.58
N ASP A 155 5.58 29.28 16.38
CA ASP A 155 4.45 28.92 17.23
C ASP A 155 3.91 27.50 16.98
N VAL A 156 4.34 26.84 15.88
CA VAL A 156 3.87 25.51 15.53
C VAL A 156 4.55 24.46 16.41
N ASP A 157 3.74 23.76 17.20
CA ASP A 157 4.16 22.63 18.03
C ASP A 157 3.58 21.34 17.46
N LEU A 158 4.42 20.56 16.78
CA LEU A 158 3.99 19.30 16.15
C LEU A 158 3.54 18.25 17.18
N ALA A 159 4.09 18.29 18.39
CA ALA A 159 3.62 17.40 19.47
C ALA A 159 2.17 17.72 19.84
N ARG A 160 1.81 18.98 19.86
CA ARG A 160 0.42 19.42 20.11
C ARG A 160 -0.52 19.02 18.98
N VAL A 161 -0.09 19.19 17.74
CA VAL A 161 -0.84 18.74 16.56
C VAL A 161 -1.07 17.22 16.62
N ALA A 162 -0.04 16.45 17.02
CA ALA A 162 -0.16 15.01 17.18
C ALA A 162 -1.21 14.63 18.22
N ARG A 163 -1.32 15.36 19.31
CA ARG A 163 -2.35 15.12 20.33
C ARG A 163 -3.77 15.42 19.83
N ALA A 164 -3.90 16.40 18.95
CA ALA A 164 -5.20 16.82 18.40
C ALA A 164 -5.69 15.95 17.23
N THR A 165 -4.85 15.06 16.69
CA THR A 165 -5.13 14.29 15.49
C THR A 165 -5.35 12.80 15.75
N SER A 166 -5.97 12.47 16.86
CA SER A 166 -6.30 11.07 17.20
C SER A 166 -7.12 10.43 16.07
N GLY A 167 -6.73 9.22 15.67
CA GLY A 167 -7.40 8.49 14.59
C GLY A 167 -6.95 8.84 13.18
N PHE A 168 -6.03 9.79 13.02
CA PHE A 168 -5.48 10.14 11.71
C PHE A 168 -4.49 9.08 11.23
N THR A 169 -4.56 8.77 9.93
CA THR A 169 -3.54 7.97 9.24
C THR A 169 -2.34 8.84 8.86
N GLY A 170 -1.24 8.19 8.43
CA GLY A 170 -0.11 8.92 7.87
C GLY A 170 -0.51 9.80 6.68
N ALA A 171 -1.37 9.29 5.80
CA ALA A 171 -1.89 10.05 4.66
C ALA A 171 -2.73 11.26 5.11
N ASP A 172 -3.55 11.11 6.14
CA ASP A 172 -4.33 12.21 6.69
C ASP A 172 -3.44 13.32 7.25
N LEU A 173 -2.35 12.96 7.93
CA LEU A 173 -1.40 13.91 8.50
C LEU A 173 -0.63 14.66 7.41
N GLU A 174 -0.21 13.96 6.36
CA GLU A 174 0.41 14.58 5.19
C GLU A 174 -0.54 15.59 4.56
N ASN A 175 -1.80 15.20 4.36
CA ASN A 175 -2.83 16.06 3.78
C ASN A 175 -3.10 17.28 4.67
N LEU A 176 -3.13 17.11 5.99
CA LEU A 176 -3.31 18.20 6.94
C LEU A 176 -2.25 19.30 6.74
N LEU A 177 -0.98 18.92 6.63
CA LEU A 177 0.11 19.85 6.41
C LEU A 177 0.07 20.47 5.01
N ASN A 178 -0.32 19.71 4.00
CA ASN A 178 -0.48 20.23 2.64
C ASN A 178 -1.62 21.25 2.57
N GLU A 179 -2.74 20.99 3.20
CA GLU A 179 -3.87 21.92 3.27
C GLU A 179 -3.49 23.20 4.03
N ALA A 180 -2.75 23.07 5.13
CA ALA A 180 -2.25 24.21 5.88
C ALA A 180 -1.31 25.07 5.04
N ALA A 181 -0.45 24.46 4.23
CA ALA A 181 0.43 25.17 3.30
C ALA A 181 -0.35 25.91 2.23
N LEU A 182 -1.39 25.28 1.67
CA LEU A 182 -2.26 25.90 0.67
C LEU A 182 -3.03 27.09 1.26
N LEU A 183 -3.57 26.93 2.46
CA LEU A 183 -4.26 28.00 3.16
C LEU A 183 -3.30 29.20 3.41
N THR A 184 -2.10 28.91 3.85
CA THR A 184 -1.06 29.92 4.07
C THR A 184 -0.77 30.71 2.79
N GLY A 185 -0.64 30.02 1.66
CA GLY A 185 -0.44 30.66 0.35
C GLY A 185 -1.63 31.51 -0.07
N ARG A 186 -2.85 31.06 0.14
CA ARG A 186 -4.08 31.81 -0.17
C ARG A 186 -4.20 33.10 0.63
N LEU A 187 -3.75 33.08 1.87
CA LEU A 187 -3.75 34.27 2.75
C LEU A 187 -2.56 35.20 2.50
N GLY A 188 -1.69 34.85 1.55
CA GLY A 188 -0.48 35.62 1.25
C GLY A 188 0.58 35.59 2.34
N ARG A 189 0.51 34.66 3.26
CA ARG A 189 1.47 34.50 4.35
C ARG A 189 2.65 33.63 3.88
N LYS A 190 3.83 33.85 4.47
CA LYS A 190 5.05 33.13 4.12
C LYS A 190 5.30 31.92 5.00
N LEU A 191 4.74 31.87 6.20
CA LEU A 191 4.95 30.82 7.18
C LEU A 191 3.62 30.15 7.54
N ILE A 192 3.65 28.83 7.67
CA ILE A 192 2.52 28.05 8.18
C ILE A 192 2.42 28.30 9.68
N THR A 193 1.29 28.84 10.14
CA THR A 193 1.03 29.10 11.55
C THR A 193 0.16 28.00 12.16
N GLU A 194 0.09 27.97 13.48
CA GLU A 194 -0.78 27.03 14.19
C GLU A 194 -2.25 27.23 13.81
N GLU A 195 -2.68 28.46 13.61
CA GLU A 195 -4.02 28.80 13.11
C GLU A 195 -4.32 28.15 11.75
N SER A 196 -3.32 28.04 10.86
CA SER A 196 -3.48 27.44 9.54
C SER A 196 -3.63 25.91 9.61
N ILE A 197 -3.21 25.28 10.70
CA ILE A 197 -3.25 23.82 10.90
C ILE A 197 -4.61 23.39 11.49
N HIS A 198 -5.26 24.25 12.27
CA HIS A 198 -6.57 24.05 12.88
C HIS A 198 -7.70 24.59 12.01
#